data_8baada63e0b3d6efbeff9626f72b81ce
#
_entry.id   8baada63e0b3d6efbeff9626f72b81ce
#
_cell.length_a   1.000
_cell.length_b   1.000
_cell.length_c   1.000
_cell.angle_alpha   90.00
_cell.angle_beta   90.00
_cell.angle_gamma   90.00
#
_symmetry.space_group_name_H-M   'P 1'
#
loop_
_entity.id
_entity.type
_entity.pdbx_description
1 polymer ?
#
loop_
_entity_poly.entity_id
_entity_poly.type
_entity_poly.pdbx_seq_one_letter_code
_entity_poly.pdbx_strand_id
1 'polypeptide(L)'
;MIQYQQIDKVFTRAQLTSSTFTNGIGTLVQNGFNQKRSGDVVYVLDPATIVYPEKGSTHGSGNSYDTHAPLLFYGKGIKKGSTTNKTYIIDIAPTIASLLGIAFPNGTTGNVLSDVME
;
A
#
# COMPACT_ATOMS: atom_id res chain seq x y z
N MET A 1 3.92 31.41 0.12
CA MET A 1 3.90 29.98 -0.31
C MET A 1 2.88 29.88 -1.44
N ILE A 2 3.27 29.42 -2.62
CA ILE A 2 2.33 29.23 -3.73
C ILE A 2 1.47 28.02 -3.38
N GLN A 3 0.17 28.23 -3.22
CA GLN A 3 -0.79 27.17 -2.96
C GLN A 3 -1.33 26.71 -4.31
N TYR A 4 -0.94 25.51 -4.72
CA TYR A 4 -1.51 24.88 -5.90
C TYR A 4 -2.89 24.32 -5.55
N GLN A 5 -3.87 24.62 -6.37
CA GLN A 5 -5.20 24.03 -6.26
C GLN A 5 -5.10 22.50 -6.42
N GLN A 6 -5.89 21.76 -5.63
CA GLN A 6 -5.98 20.29 -5.70
C GLN A 6 -4.77 19.52 -5.13
N ILE A 7 -3.88 20.16 -4.38
CA ILE A 7 -2.81 19.48 -3.66
C ILE A 7 -3.09 19.53 -2.16
N ASP A 8 -3.31 18.35 -1.56
CA ASP A 8 -3.52 18.17 -0.11
C ASP A 8 -2.19 18.25 0.64
N LYS A 9 -1.18 17.50 0.20
CA LYS A 9 0.12 17.40 0.90
C LYS A 9 1.30 17.39 -0.04
N VAL A 10 2.43 17.87 0.47
CA VAL A 10 3.70 17.84 -0.23
C VAL A 10 4.77 17.31 0.74
N PHE A 11 5.57 16.39 0.25
CA PHE A 11 6.71 15.81 0.95
C PHE A 11 7.98 16.08 0.16
N THR A 12 9.01 16.59 0.81
CA THR A 12 10.33 16.74 0.22
C THR A 12 11.18 15.49 0.45
N ARG A 13 12.18 15.26 -0.39
CA ARG A 13 13.20 14.23 -0.19
C ARG A 13 13.80 14.30 1.23
N ALA A 14 14.14 15.50 1.68
CA ALA A 14 14.70 15.70 3.00
C ALA A 14 13.77 15.19 4.10
N GLN A 15 12.49 15.53 4.05
CA GLN A 15 11.50 15.03 5.01
C GLN A 15 11.36 13.51 4.96
N LEU A 16 11.29 12.92 3.77
CA LEU A 16 11.12 11.46 3.60
C LEU A 16 12.35 10.66 4.05
N THR A 17 13.53 11.27 4.08
CA THR A 17 14.77 10.61 4.52
C THR A 17 15.13 10.87 5.98
N SER A 18 14.77 12.01 6.54
CA SER A 18 15.19 12.42 7.90
C SER A 18 14.09 12.33 8.95
N SER A 19 12.82 12.21 8.55
CA SER A 19 11.69 12.08 9.46
C SER A 19 11.13 10.65 9.44
N THR A 20 10.38 10.28 10.49
CA THR A 20 9.66 9.02 10.56
C THR A 20 8.16 9.29 10.58
N PHE A 21 7.46 8.82 9.58
CA PHE A 21 6.00 8.87 9.53
C PHE A 21 5.44 7.54 10.05
N THR A 22 4.64 7.59 11.09
CA THR A 22 4.10 6.40 11.77
C THR A 22 2.67 6.06 11.37
N ASN A 23 1.98 6.95 10.67
CA ASN A 23 0.58 6.75 10.28
C ASN A 23 0.19 7.59 9.05
N GLY A 24 -0.97 7.27 8.50
CA GLY A 24 -1.60 8.01 7.41
C GLY A 24 -0.81 7.99 6.10
N ILE A 25 -1.10 8.96 5.23
CA ILE A 25 -0.54 9.03 3.88
C ILE A 25 0.99 9.22 3.87
N GLY A 26 1.54 9.89 4.89
CA GLY A 26 2.99 10.10 5.01
C GLY A 26 3.75 8.77 5.10
N THR A 27 3.23 7.79 5.86
CA THR A 27 3.81 6.45 5.95
C THR A 27 3.78 5.74 4.60
N LEU A 28 2.68 5.83 3.87
CA LEU A 28 2.56 5.20 2.54
C LEU A 28 3.55 5.80 1.56
N VAL A 29 3.67 7.13 1.53
CA VAL A 29 4.64 7.85 0.69
C VAL A 29 6.06 7.47 1.07
N GLN A 30 6.39 7.44 2.37
CA GLN A 30 7.73 7.08 2.84
C GLN A 30 8.10 5.64 2.50
N ASN A 31 7.19 4.69 2.63
CA ASN A 31 7.41 3.28 2.28
C ASN A 31 7.63 3.08 0.77
N GLY A 32 7.00 3.92 -0.07
CA GLY A 32 7.20 3.90 -1.52
C GLY A 32 8.40 4.71 -2.00
N PHE A 33 9.03 5.52 -1.14
CA PHE A 33 10.11 6.40 -1.52
C PHE A 33 11.45 5.66 -1.67
N ASN A 34 12.13 5.90 -2.78
CA ASN A 34 13.48 5.40 -3.03
C ASN A 34 14.43 6.56 -3.34
N GLN A 35 15.46 6.74 -2.52
CA GLN A 35 16.41 7.86 -2.63
C GLN A 35 17.05 8.04 -4.01
N LYS A 36 17.26 6.94 -4.76
CA LYS A 36 17.93 6.98 -6.06
C LYS A 36 16.97 7.12 -7.24
N ARG A 37 15.69 6.81 -7.05
CA ARG A 37 14.71 6.69 -8.14
C ARG A 37 13.50 7.60 -7.99
N SER A 38 13.19 8.04 -6.76
CA SER A 38 12.11 8.99 -6.54
C SER A 38 12.56 10.42 -6.78
N GLY A 39 11.63 11.29 -7.16
CA GLY A 39 11.87 12.72 -7.30
C GLY A 39 12.19 13.42 -5.98
N ASP A 40 12.56 14.67 -6.05
CA ASP A 40 12.88 15.48 -4.87
C ASP A 40 11.65 15.95 -4.10
N VAL A 41 10.51 15.94 -4.77
CA VAL A 41 9.20 16.34 -4.22
C VAL A 41 8.16 15.30 -4.61
N VAL A 42 7.41 14.84 -3.62
CA VAL A 42 6.22 14.00 -3.81
C VAL A 42 5.01 14.80 -3.31
N TYR A 43 4.00 14.91 -4.13
CA TYR A 43 2.75 15.57 -3.75
C TYR A 43 1.58 14.58 -3.74
N VAL A 44 0.60 14.85 -2.91
CA VAL A 44 -0.65 14.09 -2.79
C VAL A 44 -1.76 15.03 -3.21
N LEU A 45 -2.60 14.57 -4.10
CA LEU A 45 -3.77 15.32 -4.54
C LEU A 45 -4.88 15.26 -3.48
N ASP A 46 -5.76 16.25 -3.50
CA ASP A 46 -6.99 16.24 -2.71
C ASP A 46 -7.80 14.97 -2.98
N PRO A 47 -8.55 14.47 -1.99
CA PRO A 47 -9.46 13.35 -2.20
C PRO A 47 -10.41 13.58 -3.39
N ALA A 48 -10.69 12.53 -4.14
CA ALA A 48 -11.50 12.56 -5.36
C ALA A 48 -10.92 13.41 -6.51
N THR A 49 -9.66 13.79 -6.43
CA THR A 49 -8.96 14.49 -7.51
C THR A 49 -8.11 13.51 -8.30
N ILE A 50 -8.19 13.62 -9.63
CA ILE A 50 -7.45 12.79 -10.57
C ILE A 50 -6.96 13.64 -11.74
N VAL A 51 -5.74 13.39 -12.20
CA VAL A 51 -5.22 13.92 -13.46
C VAL A 51 -5.25 12.79 -14.48
N TYR A 52 -6.19 12.82 -15.39
CA TYR A 52 -6.41 11.74 -16.34
C TYR A 52 -6.97 12.26 -17.68
N PRO A 53 -6.72 11.57 -18.83
CA PRO A 53 -7.40 11.85 -20.09
C PRO A 53 -8.93 11.67 -20.01
N GLU A 54 -9.66 12.19 -20.98
CA GLU A 54 -11.13 12.20 -21.00
C GLU A 54 -11.83 10.86 -20.73
N LYS A 55 -11.18 9.74 -21.00
CA LYS A 55 -11.74 8.40 -20.85
C LYS A 55 -10.76 7.45 -20.20
N GLY A 56 -11.28 6.55 -19.36
CA GLY A 56 -10.54 5.50 -18.69
C GLY A 56 -10.78 5.46 -17.20
N SER A 57 -10.00 4.64 -16.52
CA SER A 57 -9.95 4.53 -15.06
C SER A 57 -8.50 4.37 -14.61
N THR A 58 -8.19 4.77 -13.40
CA THR A 58 -6.86 4.66 -12.83
C THR A 58 -6.94 4.44 -11.33
N HIS A 59 -5.82 4.01 -10.77
CA HIS A 59 -5.53 3.98 -9.35
C HIS A 59 -4.32 4.87 -9.08
N GLY A 60 -4.01 5.15 -7.83
CA GLY A 60 -2.75 5.79 -7.50
C GLY A 60 -2.82 6.73 -6.32
N SER A 61 -3.96 6.81 -5.66
CA SER A 61 -4.06 7.54 -4.40
C SER A 61 -3.82 6.62 -3.21
N GLY A 62 -3.40 7.21 -2.08
CA GLY A 62 -3.34 6.52 -0.80
C GLY A 62 -4.64 6.58 0.00
N ASN A 63 -5.72 7.05 -0.61
CA ASN A 63 -7.03 7.16 0.02
C ASN A 63 -7.73 5.80 0.14
N SER A 64 -8.60 5.65 1.13
CA SER A 64 -9.25 4.37 1.43
C SER A 64 -10.07 3.80 0.28
N TYR A 65 -10.67 4.65 -0.55
CA TYR A 65 -11.42 4.19 -1.73
C TYR A 65 -10.54 3.56 -2.81
N ASP A 66 -9.23 3.83 -2.79
CA ASP A 66 -8.25 3.31 -3.73
C ASP A 66 -7.42 2.15 -3.14
N THR A 67 -7.28 2.12 -1.81
CA THR A 67 -6.42 1.16 -1.11
C THR A 67 -7.19 0.01 -0.46
N HIS A 68 -8.52 0.13 -0.33
CA HIS A 68 -9.36 -0.90 0.26
C HIS A 68 -9.89 -1.84 -0.82
N ALA A 69 -9.24 -2.99 -0.99
CA ALA A 69 -9.62 -4.01 -1.94
C ALA A 69 -9.90 -5.35 -1.23
N PRO A 70 -10.79 -6.19 -1.77
CA PRO A 70 -11.00 -7.53 -1.22
C PRO A 70 -9.76 -8.40 -1.45
N LEU A 71 -9.45 -9.25 -0.47
CA LEU A 71 -8.43 -10.28 -0.58
C LEU A 71 -9.10 -11.65 -0.59
N LEU A 72 -8.85 -12.44 -1.64
CA LEU A 72 -9.44 -13.75 -1.82
C LEU A 72 -8.34 -14.82 -1.96
N PHE A 73 -8.40 -15.84 -1.11
CA PHE A 73 -7.61 -17.06 -1.27
C PHE A 73 -8.51 -18.21 -1.73
N TYR A 74 -8.00 -19.00 -2.67
CA TYR A 74 -8.68 -20.17 -3.17
C TYR A 74 -7.69 -21.29 -3.51
N GLY A 75 -7.96 -22.51 -3.07
CA GLY A 75 -7.13 -23.67 -3.37
C GLY A 75 -7.07 -24.68 -2.23
N LYS A 76 -6.19 -25.68 -2.41
CA LYS A 76 -5.94 -26.71 -1.40
C LYS A 76 -5.30 -26.08 -0.15
N GLY A 77 -5.75 -26.48 1.04
CA GLY A 77 -5.26 -25.96 2.31
C GLY A 77 -5.85 -24.60 2.69
N ILE A 78 -6.83 -24.11 1.92
CA ILE A 78 -7.55 -22.87 2.22
C ILE A 78 -8.85 -23.20 2.91
N LYS A 79 -9.01 -22.67 4.13
CA LYS A 79 -10.22 -22.82 4.94
C LYS A 79 -11.38 -22.05 4.31
N LYS A 80 -12.54 -22.69 4.23
CA LYS A 80 -13.77 -22.02 3.81
C LYS A 80 -14.23 -21.02 4.87
N GLY A 81 -14.45 -19.78 4.47
CA GLY A 81 -14.97 -18.75 5.38
C GLY A 81 -14.73 -17.35 4.88
N SER A 82 -14.95 -16.38 5.74
CA SER A 82 -14.66 -14.97 5.53
C SER A 82 -14.29 -14.30 6.85
N THR A 83 -13.52 -13.23 6.77
CA THR A 83 -13.16 -12.40 7.92
C THR A 83 -13.22 -10.92 7.54
N THR A 84 -13.47 -10.07 8.50
CA THR A 84 -13.41 -8.61 8.38
C THR A 84 -12.14 -8.04 9.03
N ASN A 85 -11.23 -8.91 9.47
CA ASN A 85 -9.94 -8.47 10.01
C ASN A 85 -9.17 -7.72 8.94
N LYS A 86 -8.58 -6.60 9.33
CA LYS A 86 -7.75 -5.81 8.42
C LYS A 86 -6.48 -6.59 8.09
N THR A 87 -6.23 -6.74 6.80
CA THR A 87 -5.04 -7.38 6.25
C THR A 87 -4.32 -6.40 5.31
N TYR A 88 -3.09 -6.72 4.95
CA TYR A 88 -2.29 -5.88 4.07
C TYR A 88 -1.76 -6.69 2.89
N ILE A 89 -1.52 -6.03 1.77
CA ILE A 89 -1.00 -6.70 0.56
C ILE A 89 0.35 -7.41 0.82
N ILE A 90 1.14 -6.92 1.77
CA ILE A 90 2.41 -7.53 2.19
C ILE A 90 2.23 -8.88 2.90
N ASP A 91 1.03 -9.18 3.40
CA ASP A 91 0.71 -10.45 4.08
C ASP A 91 0.50 -11.61 3.09
N ILE A 92 0.32 -11.33 1.80
CA ILE A 92 0.08 -12.34 0.77
C ILE A 92 1.27 -13.27 0.62
N ALA A 93 2.46 -12.72 0.43
CA ALA A 93 3.66 -13.52 0.16
C ALA A 93 4.04 -14.47 1.31
N PRO A 94 4.10 -14.04 2.57
CA PRO A 94 4.39 -14.96 3.69
C PRO A 94 3.26 -15.99 3.91
N THR A 95 2.00 -15.64 3.64
CA THR A 95 0.88 -16.59 3.72
C THR A 95 1.02 -17.70 2.67
N ILE A 96 1.31 -17.34 1.42
CA ILE A 96 1.54 -18.31 0.35
C ILE A 96 2.77 -19.18 0.66
N ALA A 97 3.87 -18.59 1.12
CA ALA A 97 5.06 -19.34 1.49
C ALA A 97 4.79 -20.35 2.61
N SER A 98 3.99 -19.97 3.60
CA SER A 98 3.55 -20.87 4.68
C SER A 98 2.69 -22.02 4.13
N LEU A 99 1.72 -21.75 3.27
CA LEU A 99 0.88 -22.77 2.63
C LEU A 99 1.69 -23.77 1.80
N LEU A 100 2.77 -23.31 1.17
CA LEU A 100 3.64 -24.15 0.36
C LEU A 100 4.76 -24.84 1.15
N GLY A 101 4.93 -24.52 2.42
CA GLY A 101 6.02 -25.02 3.26
C GLY A 101 7.40 -24.60 2.79
N ILE A 102 7.53 -23.41 2.21
CA ILE A 102 8.79 -22.86 1.70
C ILE A 102 9.28 -21.68 2.52
N ALA A 103 10.56 -21.32 2.37
CA ALA A 103 11.12 -20.16 3.05
C ALA A 103 10.43 -18.87 2.63
N PHE A 104 10.30 -17.94 3.58
CA PHE A 104 9.74 -16.62 3.28
C PHE A 104 10.67 -15.79 2.39
N PRO A 105 10.12 -14.95 1.51
CA PRO A 105 10.93 -14.00 0.75
C PRO A 105 11.75 -13.09 1.68
N ASN A 106 13.02 -12.84 1.35
CA ASN A 106 13.96 -12.09 2.20
C ASN A 106 13.48 -10.66 2.54
N GLY A 107 12.69 -10.04 1.67
CA GLY A 107 12.19 -8.68 1.88
C GLY A 107 10.79 -8.62 2.50
N THR A 108 10.21 -9.76 2.92
CA THR A 108 8.84 -9.72 3.47
C THR A 108 8.83 -9.15 4.89
N THR A 109 7.90 -8.24 5.14
CA THR A 109 7.60 -7.65 6.45
C THR A 109 6.16 -7.91 6.88
N GLY A 110 5.40 -8.65 6.06
CA GLY A 110 4.02 -9.02 6.33
C GLY A 110 3.89 -10.21 7.29
N ASN A 111 2.68 -10.47 7.70
CA ASN A 111 2.31 -11.56 8.60
C ASN A 111 1.64 -12.70 7.83
N VAL A 112 1.77 -13.92 8.35
CA VAL A 112 0.99 -15.05 7.85
C VAL A 112 -0.46 -14.90 8.33
N LEU A 113 -1.39 -14.98 7.39
CA LEU A 113 -2.83 -14.97 7.68
C LEU A 113 -3.28 -16.38 8.04
N SER A 114 -3.02 -16.80 9.29
CA SER A 114 -3.37 -18.14 9.76
C SER A 114 -4.87 -18.46 9.70
N ASP A 115 -5.71 -17.43 9.77
CA ASP A 115 -7.18 -17.59 9.72
C ASP A 115 -7.68 -18.17 8.38
N VAL A 116 -6.88 -18.05 7.30
CA VAL A 116 -7.25 -18.58 5.97
C VAL A 116 -6.75 -20.00 5.72
N MET A 117 -5.99 -20.56 6.66
CA MET A 117 -5.35 -21.89 6.53
C MET A 117 -6.12 -22.96 7.29
N GLU A 118 -6.14 -24.19 6.74
CA GLU A 118 -6.70 -25.38 7.42
C GLU A 118 -5.81 -25.86 8.56
#